data_ecf798919a9cfe7eabe7781324a8578c
#
_entry.id   ecf798919a9cfe7eabe7781324a8578c
#
_cell.length_a   1.000
_cell.length_b   1.000
_cell.length_c   1.000
_cell.angle_alpha   90.00
_cell.angle_beta   90.00
_cell.angle_gamma   90.00
#
_symmetry.space_group_name_H-M   'P 1'
#
loop_
_entity.id
_entity.type
_entity.pdbx_description
1 polymer ?
#
loop_
_entity_poly.entity_id
_entity_poly.type
_entity_poly.pdbx_seq_one_letter_code
_entity_poly.pdbx_strand_id
1 'polypeptide(L)'
;MAVLLAHRAMSGVRPTLAASFLAMPVLAVTIGFLLWHPTLSNALLKRDVSDPATLQTWGSITVGILAIGGFLAFGIALRGRRLCAVAVASLATLASLQAGLMASRAFGSLSIKPLGLEAKAASRDNTQLFNVGQIDRGLAFYAEREPIIVGARSELDLGFSVEPDKWIANEEAFAQRWLTPGHKLAVMRHETFHRLRPLLGGNTTVIGRHGVNVLVQKP
;
A
#
# COMPACT_ATOMS: atom_id res chain seq x y z
N MET A 1 44.12 -26.40 6.23
CA MET A 1 44.49 -24.97 6.40
C MET A 1 43.26 -24.04 6.42
N ALA A 2 42.31 -24.15 5.49
CA ALA A 2 41.08 -23.32 5.45
C ALA A 2 40.22 -23.45 6.73
N VAL A 3 40.07 -24.65 7.27
CA VAL A 3 39.28 -24.93 8.49
C VAL A 3 39.89 -24.28 9.75
N LEU A 4 41.25 -24.28 9.84
CA LEU A 4 41.96 -23.64 10.96
C LEU A 4 41.90 -22.11 10.88
N LEU A 5 41.92 -21.52 9.67
CA LEU A 5 41.72 -20.09 9.47
C LEU A 5 40.28 -19.65 9.79
N ALA A 6 39.27 -20.48 9.41
CA ALA A 6 37.87 -20.26 9.77
C ALA A 6 37.68 -20.35 11.29
N HIS A 7 38.30 -21.29 11.98
CA HIS A 7 38.23 -21.44 13.43
C HIS A 7 38.90 -20.26 14.17
N ARG A 8 40.04 -19.76 13.70
CA ARG A 8 40.69 -18.58 14.27
C ARG A 8 39.92 -17.29 14.00
N ALA A 9 39.31 -17.17 12.82
CA ALA A 9 38.43 -16.03 12.50
C ALA A 9 37.18 -16.00 13.34
N MET A 10 36.60 -17.19 13.65
CA MET A 10 35.40 -17.31 14.48
C MET A 10 35.62 -17.15 15.98
N SER A 11 36.86 -17.43 16.50
CA SER A 11 37.14 -17.27 17.93
C SER A 11 37.17 -15.81 18.41
N GLY A 12 37.26 -14.84 17.48
CA GLY A 12 37.20 -13.40 17.78
C GLY A 12 35.82 -12.75 17.58
N VAL A 13 34.88 -13.44 16.95
CA VAL A 13 33.54 -12.92 16.70
C VAL A 13 32.55 -13.65 17.61
N ARG A 14 31.86 -12.93 18.48
CA ARG A 14 30.74 -13.54 19.22
C ARG A 14 29.80 -14.17 18.21
N PRO A 15 29.46 -15.46 18.30
CA PRO A 15 28.64 -16.18 17.29
C PRO A 15 27.27 -15.51 17.03
N THR A 16 26.75 -14.80 18.02
CA THR A 16 25.52 -14.01 17.92
C THR A 16 25.63 -12.85 16.91
N LEU A 17 26.78 -12.17 16.81
CA LEU A 17 26.97 -11.07 15.86
C LEU A 17 27.13 -11.57 14.41
N ALA A 18 27.86 -12.67 14.21
CA ALA A 18 28.00 -13.28 12.89
C ALA A 18 26.65 -13.83 12.38
N ALA A 19 25.86 -14.46 13.26
CA ALA A 19 24.51 -14.93 12.93
C ALA A 19 23.57 -13.79 12.51
N SER A 20 23.68 -12.60 13.13
CA SER A 20 22.85 -11.45 12.76
C SER A 20 23.11 -10.95 11.33
N PHE A 21 24.37 -11.02 10.86
CA PHE A 21 24.67 -10.63 9.47
C PHE A 21 24.22 -11.67 8.44
N LEU A 22 24.10 -12.96 8.83
CA LEU A 22 23.52 -13.99 7.97
C LEU A 22 21.99 -13.88 7.86
N ALA A 23 21.33 -13.29 8.84
CA ALA A 23 19.88 -13.10 8.79
C ALA A 23 19.45 -12.19 7.61
N MET A 24 20.27 -11.19 7.25
CA MET A 24 19.96 -10.29 6.13
C MET A 24 19.86 -11.00 4.78
N PRO A 25 20.85 -11.78 4.30
CA PRO A 25 20.74 -12.49 3.03
C PRO A 25 19.66 -13.58 3.07
N VAL A 26 19.44 -14.24 4.20
CA VAL A 26 18.34 -15.22 4.35
C VAL A 26 16.99 -14.53 4.19
N LEU A 27 16.79 -13.40 4.86
CA LEU A 27 15.57 -12.60 4.71
C LEU A 27 15.40 -12.11 3.25
N ALA A 28 16.47 -11.65 2.61
CA ALA A 28 16.47 -11.22 1.23
C ALA A 28 16.05 -12.35 0.28
N VAL A 29 16.62 -13.55 0.45
CA VAL A 29 16.25 -14.72 -0.37
C VAL A 29 14.77 -15.10 -0.15
N THR A 30 14.31 -15.06 1.10
CA THR A 30 12.90 -15.37 1.43
C THR A 30 11.95 -14.35 0.79
N ILE A 31 12.23 -13.06 0.91
CA ILE A 31 11.44 -12.01 0.29
C ILE A 31 11.48 -12.14 -1.24
N GLY A 32 12.66 -12.40 -1.82
CA GLY A 32 12.84 -12.63 -3.25
C GLY A 32 12.00 -13.79 -3.77
N PHE A 33 12.00 -14.91 -3.05
CA PHE A 33 11.18 -16.07 -3.39
C PHE A 33 9.68 -15.75 -3.34
N LEU A 34 9.24 -15.01 -2.31
CA LEU A 34 7.85 -14.57 -2.17
C LEU A 34 7.41 -13.64 -3.29
N LEU A 35 8.28 -12.70 -3.70
CA LEU A 35 8.00 -11.78 -4.81
C LEU A 35 8.01 -12.45 -6.16
N TRP A 36 8.81 -13.52 -6.35
CA TRP A 36 8.91 -14.27 -7.58
C TRP A 36 7.74 -15.25 -7.80
N HIS A 37 7.07 -15.65 -6.73
CA HIS A 37 5.93 -16.56 -6.80
C HIS A 37 4.60 -15.79 -6.84
N PRO A 38 3.98 -15.63 -8.04
CA PRO A 38 2.80 -14.76 -8.21
C PRO A 38 1.59 -15.21 -7.37
N THR A 39 1.43 -16.52 -7.15
CA THR A 39 0.36 -17.06 -6.31
C THR A 39 0.53 -16.72 -4.82
N LEU A 40 1.77 -16.76 -4.32
CA LEU A 40 2.10 -16.41 -2.93
C LEU A 40 2.08 -14.91 -2.70
N SER A 41 2.56 -14.11 -3.66
CA SER A 41 2.53 -12.65 -3.55
C SER A 41 1.09 -12.12 -3.52
N ASN A 42 0.21 -12.60 -4.37
CA ASN A 42 -1.20 -12.21 -4.39
C ASN A 42 -1.94 -12.63 -3.11
N ALA A 43 -1.65 -13.83 -2.58
CA ALA A 43 -2.26 -14.33 -1.34
C ALA A 43 -1.80 -13.55 -0.10
N LEU A 44 -0.50 -13.21 0.00
CA LEU A 44 0.07 -12.52 1.14
C LEU A 44 -0.22 -11.02 1.14
N LEU A 45 -0.16 -10.39 -0.03
CA LEU A 45 -0.34 -8.95 -0.12
C LEU A 45 -1.82 -8.55 -0.07
N LYS A 46 -2.76 -9.46 -0.38
CA LYS A 46 -4.23 -9.20 -0.41
C LYS A 46 -4.56 -7.83 -1.04
N ARG A 47 -3.71 -7.36 -1.95
CA ARG A 47 -3.80 -6.03 -2.58
C ARG A 47 -3.58 -6.18 -4.06
N ASP A 48 -4.35 -5.46 -4.83
CA ASP A 48 -4.16 -5.37 -6.26
C ASP A 48 -2.87 -4.62 -6.57
N VAL A 49 -1.96 -5.30 -7.24
CA VAL A 49 -0.73 -4.71 -7.78
C VAL A 49 -1.08 -4.07 -9.11
N SER A 50 -1.11 -2.74 -9.16
CA SER A 50 -1.46 -1.99 -10.38
C SER A 50 -0.36 -2.01 -11.43
N ASP A 51 0.90 -2.16 -11.01
CA ASP A 51 2.08 -2.24 -11.89
C ASP A 51 3.02 -3.37 -11.43
N PRO A 52 2.76 -4.62 -11.88
CA PRO A 52 3.60 -5.75 -11.53
C PRO A 52 5.05 -5.61 -11.99
N ALA A 53 5.28 -4.94 -13.12
CA ALA A 53 6.63 -4.76 -13.68
C ALA A 53 7.48 -3.86 -12.75
N THR A 54 6.94 -2.75 -12.27
CA THR A 54 7.60 -1.89 -11.29
C THR A 54 7.87 -2.63 -9.98
N LEU A 55 6.91 -3.41 -9.46
CA LEU A 55 7.11 -4.21 -8.26
C LEU A 55 8.23 -5.22 -8.43
N GLN A 56 8.23 -5.96 -9.54
CA GLN A 56 9.23 -6.99 -9.82
C GLN A 56 10.62 -6.38 -9.99
N THR A 57 10.74 -5.27 -10.72
CA THR A 57 12.03 -4.59 -10.95
C THR A 57 12.60 -4.06 -9.63
N TRP A 58 11.89 -3.20 -8.94
CA TRP A 58 12.37 -2.57 -7.71
C TRP A 58 12.43 -3.54 -6.52
N GLY A 59 11.53 -4.51 -6.49
CA GLY A 59 11.58 -5.60 -5.51
C GLY A 59 12.85 -6.44 -5.68
N SER A 60 13.20 -6.81 -6.92
CA SER A 60 14.44 -7.55 -7.21
C SER A 60 15.70 -6.74 -6.87
N ILE A 61 15.71 -5.45 -7.15
CA ILE A 61 16.80 -4.54 -6.77
C ILE A 61 16.94 -4.51 -5.24
N THR A 62 15.84 -4.36 -4.51
CA THR A 62 15.82 -4.36 -3.04
C THR A 62 16.44 -5.64 -2.47
N VAL A 63 15.98 -6.78 -2.97
CA VAL A 63 16.49 -8.11 -2.58
C VAL A 63 17.98 -8.25 -2.90
N GLY A 64 18.40 -7.83 -4.10
CA GLY A 64 19.79 -7.87 -4.53
C GLY A 64 20.71 -7.03 -3.62
N ILE A 65 20.32 -5.82 -3.29
CA ILE A 65 21.07 -4.94 -2.39
C ILE A 65 21.22 -5.57 -1.00
N LEU A 66 20.14 -6.12 -0.43
CA LEU A 66 20.17 -6.77 0.88
C LEU A 66 21.04 -8.04 0.88
N ALA A 67 20.95 -8.85 -0.16
CA ALA A 67 21.74 -10.06 -0.27
C ALA A 67 23.25 -9.74 -0.39
N ILE A 68 23.61 -8.89 -1.35
CA ILE A 68 25.01 -8.52 -1.58
C ILE A 68 25.58 -7.79 -0.35
N GLY A 69 24.86 -6.82 0.18
CA GLY A 69 25.29 -6.06 1.36
C GLY A 69 25.43 -6.95 2.61
N GLY A 70 24.53 -7.89 2.81
CA GLY A 70 24.59 -8.86 3.91
C GLY A 70 25.80 -9.81 3.78
N PHE A 71 26.06 -10.36 2.59
CA PHE A 71 27.24 -11.21 2.35
C PHE A 71 28.55 -10.44 2.50
N LEU A 72 28.63 -9.20 2.01
CA LEU A 72 29.80 -8.35 2.18
C LEU A 72 30.04 -8.01 3.66
N ALA A 73 29.01 -7.62 4.39
CA ALA A 73 29.09 -7.34 5.81
C ALA A 73 29.54 -8.56 6.60
N PHE A 74 28.99 -9.74 6.30
CA PHE A 74 29.39 -11.01 6.90
C PHE A 74 30.88 -11.33 6.62
N GLY A 75 31.34 -11.23 5.36
CA GLY A 75 32.73 -11.47 5.00
C GLY A 75 33.73 -10.50 5.70
N ILE A 76 33.33 -9.22 5.85
CA ILE A 76 34.12 -8.21 6.57
C ILE A 76 34.16 -8.52 8.08
N ALA A 77 33.00 -8.94 8.65
CA ALA A 77 32.93 -9.33 10.06
C ALA A 77 33.82 -10.54 10.39
N LEU A 78 33.89 -11.53 9.49
CA LEU A 78 34.79 -12.70 9.63
C LEU A 78 36.25 -12.31 9.67
N ARG A 79 36.64 -11.17 9.01
CA ARG A 79 37.98 -10.60 9.06
C ARG A 79 38.24 -9.74 10.30
N GLY A 80 37.32 -9.74 11.29
CA GLY A 80 37.45 -8.98 12.53
C GLY A 80 37.16 -7.47 12.42
N ARG A 81 36.81 -6.95 11.24
CA ARG A 81 36.55 -5.51 11.00
C ARG A 81 35.09 -5.15 11.30
N ARG A 82 34.68 -5.23 12.57
CA ARG A 82 33.29 -5.12 13.00
C ARG A 82 32.61 -3.80 12.61
N LEU A 83 33.30 -2.67 12.83
CA LEU A 83 32.76 -1.34 12.48
C LEU A 83 32.49 -1.20 10.97
N CYS A 84 33.40 -1.71 10.15
CA CYS A 84 33.22 -1.70 8.70
C CYS A 84 32.03 -2.61 8.28
N ALA A 85 31.87 -3.77 8.94
CA ALA A 85 30.76 -4.65 8.67
C ALA A 85 29.39 -4.00 9.02
N VAL A 86 29.32 -3.32 10.18
CA VAL A 86 28.12 -2.56 10.57
C VAL A 86 27.84 -1.43 9.59
N ALA A 87 28.87 -0.67 9.20
CA ALA A 87 28.70 0.41 8.21
C ALA A 87 28.16 -0.09 6.87
N VAL A 88 28.70 -1.20 6.34
CA VAL A 88 28.25 -1.80 5.09
C VAL A 88 26.80 -2.31 5.21
N ALA A 89 26.46 -2.99 6.31
CA ALA A 89 25.11 -3.45 6.55
C ALA A 89 24.12 -2.30 6.64
N SER A 90 24.46 -1.22 7.34
CA SER A 90 23.62 -0.02 7.46
C SER A 90 23.39 0.66 6.10
N LEU A 91 24.44 0.83 5.30
CA LEU A 91 24.34 1.40 3.95
C LEU A 91 23.47 0.53 3.04
N ALA A 92 23.63 -0.80 3.08
CA ALA A 92 22.80 -1.72 2.31
C ALA A 92 21.33 -1.64 2.74
N THR A 93 21.06 -1.54 4.04
CA THR A 93 19.69 -1.39 4.57
C THR A 93 19.07 -0.07 4.10
N LEU A 94 19.78 1.04 4.18
CA LEU A 94 19.29 2.35 3.71
C LEU A 94 19.02 2.34 2.19
N ALA A 95 19.92 1.77 1.40
CA ALA A 95 19.75 1.66 -0.04
C ALA A 95 18.56 0.74 -0.41
N SER A 96 18.38 -0.37 0.32
CA SER A 96 17.25 -1.28 0.11
C SER A 96 15.93 -0.63 0.51
N LEU A 97 15.90 0.19 1.55
CA LEU A 97 14.71 0.95 1.94
C LEU A 97 14.28 1.92 0.83
N GLN A 98 15.24 2.62 0.21
CA GLN A 98 14.96 3.51 -0.92
C GLN A 98 14.39 2.74 -2.13
N ALA A 99 14.99 1.60 -2.48
CA ALA A 99 14.48 0.75 -3.55
C ALA A 99 13.08 0.20 -3.21
N GLY A 100 12.84 -0.19 -1.96
CA GLY A 100 11.52 -0.62 -1.46
C GLY A 100 10.46 0.48 -1.55
N LEU A 101 10.81 1.74 -1.29
CA LEU A 101 9.92 2.88 -1.48
C LEU A 101 9.56 3.07 -2.97
N MET A 102 10.49 2.80 -3.90
CA MET A 102 10.17 2.80 -5.33
C MET A 102 9.25 1.63 -5.70
N ALA A 103 9.48 0.44 -5.14
CA ALA A 103 8.61 -0.71 -5.33
C ALA A 103 7.17 -0.46 -4.83
N SER A 104 7.01 0.33 -3.77
CA SER A 104 5.68 0.65 -3.22
C SER A 104 4.79 1.40 -4.20
N ARG A 105 5.36 2.08 -5.21
CA ARG A 105 4.61 2.73 -6.29
C ARG A 105 3.83 1.75 -7.16
N ALA A 106 4.26 0.48 -7.20
CA ALA A 106 3.59 -0.58 -7.94
C ALA A 106 2.20 -0.95 -7.37
N PHE A 107 1.94 -0.60 -6.11
CA PHE A 107 0.64 -0.86 -5.48
C PHE A 107 -0.44 0.14 -5.89
N GLY A 108 -0.24 0.84 -7.01
CA GLY A 108 -1.15 1.85 -7.52
C GLY A 108 -1.49 2.85 -6.43
N SER A 109 -2.27 3.77 -6.72
CA SER A 109 -2.65 4.81 -5.80
C SER A 109 -3.13 4.32 -4.43
N LEU A 110 -2.22 4.19 -3.50
CA LEU A 110 -2.57 4.31 -2.09
C LEU A 110 -3.08 5.74 -1.79
N SER A 111 -2.92 6.64 -2.74
CA SER A 111 -3.31 8.04 -2.61
C SER A 111 -4.64 8.30 -3.27
N ILE A 112 -5.62 8.72 -2.49
CA ILE A 112 -6.91 9.21 -2.97
C ILE A 112 -6.82 10.62 -3.59
N LYS A 113 -5.64 11.26 -3.53
CA LYS A 113 -5.42 12.64 -3.97
C LYS A 113 -5.94 12.94 -5.38
N PRO A 114 -5.64 12.16 -6.44
CA PRO A 114 -6.14 12.47 -7.78
C PRO A 114 -7.67 12.48 -7.83
N LEU A 115 -8.34 11.46 -7.27
CA LEU A 115 -9.79 11.39 -7.24
C LEU A 115 -10.42 12.48 -6.35
N GLY A 116 -9.74 12.86 -5.27
CA GLY A 116 -10.18 13.98 -4.43
C GLY A 116 -10.13 15.32 -5.17
N LEU A 117 -9.08 15.58 -5.95
CA LEU A 117 -8.99 16.79 -6.77
C LEU A 117 -10.00 16.79 -7.92
N GLU A 118 -10.24 15.65 -8.56
CA GLU A 118 -11.31 15.51 -9.56
C GLU A 118 -12.70 15.69 -8.95
N ALA A 119 -12.94 15.14 -7.75
CA ALA A 119 -14.17 15.36 -7.02
C ALA A 119 -14.38 16.83 -6.68
N LYS A 120 -13.31 17.54 -6.27
CA LYS A 120 -13.36 18.98 -6.04
C LYS A 120 -13.73 19.74 -7.32
N ALA A 121 -13.08 19.42 -8.44
CA ALA A 121 -13.33 20.07 -9.73
C ALA A 121 -14.76 19.82 -10.25
N ALA A 122 -15.31 18.64 -10.00
CA ALA A 122 -16.66 18.26 -10.39
C ALA A 122 -17.74 18.74 -9.39
N SER A 123 -17.37 19.19 -8.20
CA SER A 123 -18.29 19.62 -7.15
C SER A 123 -19.00 20.92 -7.48
N ARG A 124 -20.29 21.01 -7.11
CA ARG A 124 -21.13 22.22 -7.10
C ARG A 124 -21.56 22.51 -5.66
N ASP A 125 -22.15 23.66 -5.39
CA ASP A 125 -22.51 24.09 -4.04
C ASP A 125 -23.29 23.02 -3.25
N ASN A 126 -24.28 22.38 -3.87
CA ASN A 126 -25.15 21.37 -3.25
C ASN A 126 -24.74 19.91 -3.57
N THR A 127 -23.49 19.65 -3.93
CA THR A 127 -23.02 18.30 -4.21
C THR A 127 -22.93 17.48 -2.94
N GLN A 128 -23.53 16.29 -2.94
CA GLN A 128 -23.27 15.28 -1.92
C GLN A 128 -22.13 14.39 -2.36
N LEU A 129 -21.10 14.29 -1.52
CA LEU A 129 -19.95 13.39 -1.75
C LEU A 129 -20.10 12.15 -0.88
N PHE A 130 -19.95 10.96 -1.48
CA PHE A 130 -20.03 9.69 -0.78
C PHE A 130 -18.70 8.94 -0.84
N ASN A 131 -18.37 8.24 0.21
CA ASN A 131 -17.25 7.30 0.28
C ASN A 131 -17.82 5.91 0.60
N VAL A 132 -17.82 5.00 -0.39
CA VAL A 132 -18.62 3.76 -0.32
C VAL A 132 -17.73 2.55 -0.05
N GLY A 133 -18.05 1.83 1.03
CA GLY A 133 -17.38 0.58 1.42
C GLY A 133 -15.98 0.74 2.00
N GLN A 134 -15.52 1.96 2.18
CA GLN A 134 -14.19 2.28 2.72
C GLN A 134 -14.18 3.65 3.42
N ILE A 135 -13.14 3.92 4.19
CA ILE A 135 -12.92 5.23 4.81
C ILE A 135 -11.58 5.78 4.30
N ASP A 136 -11.66 6.66 3.31
CA ASP A 136 -10.50 7.38 2.79
C ASP A 136 -10.39 8.74 3.45
N ARG A 137 -9.56 8.84 4.48
CA ARG A 137 -9.38 10.09 5.26
C ARG A 137 -8.89 11.26 4.42
N GLY A 138 -8.10 10.99 3.38
CA GLY A 138 -7.61 12.02 2.47
C GLY A 138 -8.68 12.60 1.54
N LEU A 139 -9.80 11.89 1.34
CA LEU A 139 -10.85 12.34 0.40
C LEU A 139 -11.44 13.69 0.83
N ALA A 140 -11.81 13.83 2.10
CA ALA A 140 -12.33 15.10 2.62
C ALA A 140 -11.38 16.26 2.42
N PHE A 141 -10.08 16.03 2.64
CA PHE A 141 -9.03 17.04 2.51
C PHE A 141 -8.85 17.51 1.06
N TYR A 142 -8.74 16.56 0.11
CA TYR A 142 -8.48 16.92 -1.28
C TYR A 142 -9.73 17.38 -2.05
N ALA A 143 -10.90 16.86 -1.69
CA ALA A 143 -12.18 17.31 -2.26
C ALA A 143 -12.69 18.61 -1.63
N GLU A 144 -12.06 19.06 -0.52
CA GLU A 144 -12.51 20.21 0.31
C GLU A 144 -14.01 20.09 0.66
N ARG A 145 -14.44 18.85 0.88
CA ARG A 145 -15.84 18.51 1.15
C ARG A 145 -15.93 17.26 2.01
N GLU A 146 -16.78 17.31 2.99
CA GLU A 146 -16.98 16.19 3.89
C GLU A 146 -17.78 15.07 3.22
N PRO A 147 -17.26 13.84 3.15
CA PRO A 147 -17.95 12.73 2.54
C PRO A 147 -18.93 12.07 3.51
N ILE A 148 -20.07 11.64 2.98
CA ILE A 148 -20.99 10.72 3.68
C ILE A 148 -20.41 9.31 3.54
N ILE A 149 -20.17 8.64 4.65
CA ILE A 149 -19.58 7.30 4.68
C ILE A 149 -20.67 6.24 4.51
N VAL A 150 -20.44 5.25 3.66
CA VAL A 150 -21.40 4.18 3.37
C VAL A 150 -20.83 2.82 3.72
N GLY A 151 -21.52 2.06 4.57
CA GLY A 151 -21.23 0.66 4.87
C GLY A 151 -19.96 0.39 5.68
N ALA A 152 -19.08 1.36 5.82
CA ALA A 152 -17.87 1.22 6.61
C ALA A 152 -18.10 1.76 8.03
N ARG A 153 -17.87 0.87 9.01
CA ARG A 153 -17.77 1.25 10.43
C ARG A 153 -16.35 1.00 10.87
N SER A 154 -15.80 1.82 11.73
CA SER A 154 -14.52 1.58 12.39
C SER A 154 -14.39 2.50 13.58
N GLU A 155 -13.25 3.11 13.79
CA GLU A 155 -12.94 4.11 14.80
C GLU A 155 -13.86 5.37 14.79
N LEU A 156 -14.70 5.56 13.76
CA LEU A 156 -15.61 6.70 13.64
C LEU A 156 -17.00 6.46 14.26
N ASP A 157 -17.25 5.32 14.89
CA ASP A 157 -18.56 4.96 15.46
C ASP A 157 -19.09 6.03 16.43
N LEU A 158 -18.23 6.65 17.24
CA LEU A 158 -18.62 7.73 18.14
C LEU A 158 -19.06 8.97 17.34
N GLY A 159 -18.34 9.33 16.27
CA GLY A 159 -18.69 10.45 15.41
C GLY A 159 -20.05 10.26 14.75
N PHE A 160 -20.34 9.06 14.25
CA PHE A 160 -21.62 8.73 13.60
C PHE A 160 -22.80 8.73 14.57
N SER A 161 -22.58 8.51 15.87
CA SER A 161 -23.63 8.64 16.88
C SER A 161 -24.03 10.09 17.12
N VAL A 162 -23.11 11.03 16.90
CA VAL A 162 -23.33 12.49 17.04
C VAL A 162 -23.87 13.09 15.74
N GLU A 163 -23.40 12.60 14.59
CA GLU A 163 -23.76 13.10 13.26
C GLU A 163 -24.30 11.96 12.38
N PRO A 164 -25.51 11.45 12.64
CA PRO A 164 -26.05 10.29 11.94
C PRO A 164 -26.27 10.52 10.42
N ASP A 165 -26.45 11.77 10.00
CA ASP A 165 -26.65 12.14 8.59
C ASP A 165 -25.39 11.93 7.73
N LYS A 166 -24.23 11.78 8.36
CA LYS A 166 -22.93 11.55 7.69
C LYS A 166 -22.60 10.08 7.50
N TRP A 167 -23.51 9.19 7.87
CA TRP A 167 -23.33 7.77 7.72
C TRP A 167 -24.57 7.07 7.14
N ILE A 168 -24.33 6.12 6.26
CA ILE A 168 -25.34 5.25 5.66
C ILE A 168 -24.97 3.80 5.96
N ALA A 169 -25.91 3.03 6.49
CA ALA A 169 -25.66 1.72 7.06
C ALA A 169 -25.18 0.67 6.03
N ASN A 170 -25.74 0.71 4.82
CA ASN A 170 -25.51 -0.32 3.79
C ASN A 170 -25.61 0.24 2.37
N GLU A 171 -25.29 -0.59 1.41
CA GLU A 171 -25.27 -0.26 -0.01
C GLU A 171 -26.68 -0.04 -0.58
N GLU A 172 -27.69 -0.71 -0.03
CA GLU A 172 -29.08 -0.56 -0.46
C GLU A 172 -29.62 0.83 -0.08
N ALA A 173 -29.40 1.26 1.14
CA ALA A 173 -29.77 2.60 1.60
C ALA A 173 -29.02 3.69 0.82
N PHE A 174 -27.74 3.44 0.49
CA PHE A 174 -26.98 4.32 -0.40
C PHE A 174 -27.61 4.40 -1.79
N ALA A 175 -27.97 3.27 -2.41
CA ALA A 175 -28.60 3.25 -3.72
C ALA A 175 -29.92 4.04 -3.73
N GLN A 176 -30.74 3.90 -2.69
CA GLN A 176 -31.98 4.70 -2.54
C GLN A 176 -31.64 6.20 -2.46
N ARG A 177 -30.66 6.59 -1.63
CA ARG A 177 -30.26 7.99 -1.51
C ARG A 177 -29.60 8.51 -2.79
N TRP A 178 -28.87 7.66 -3.52
CA TRP A 178 -28.27 8.00 -4.80
C TRP A 178 -29.34 8.35 -5.83
N LEU A 179 -30.47 7.65 -5.86
CA LEU A 179 -31.57 7.88 -6.82
C LEU A 179 -32.34 9.17 -6.57
N THR A 180 -32.30 9.76 -5.37
CA THR A 180 -32.97 11.05 -5.10
C THR A 180 -32.41 12.16 -5.99
N PRO A 181 -33.18 13.23 -6.29
CA PRO A 181 -32.69 14.35 -7.07
C PRO A 181 -31.47 15.03 -6.46
N GLY A 182 -30.63 15.65 -7.30
CA GLY A 182 -29.47 16.44 -6.89
C GLY A 182 -28.15 15.87 -7.39
N HIS A 183 -27.17 16.76 -7.46
CA HIS A 183 -25.82 16.43 -7.91
C HIS A 183 -25.05 15.62 -6.86
N LYS A 184 -24.53 14.49 -7.28
CA LYS A 184 -23.87 13.54 -6.37
C LYS A 184 -22.58 13.02 -6.96
N LEU A 185 -21.60 12.84 -6.08
CA LEU A 185 -20.31 12.23 -6.37
C LEU A 185 -20.11 11.06 -5.41
N ALA A 186 -19.54 9.96 -5.88
CA ALA A 186 -19.18 8.86 -5.00
C ALA A 186 -17.82 8.28 -5.39
N VAL A 187 -16.99 8.06 -4.39
CA VAL A 187 -15.73 7.29 -4.51
C VAL A 187 -15.97 5.91 -3.96
N MET A 188 -15.63 4.90 -4.75
CA MET A 188 -15.75 3.50 -4.37
C MET A 188 -14.75 2.64 -5.12
N ARG A 189 -14.57 1.40 -4.68
CA ARG A 189 -13.78 0.43 -5.45
C ARG A 189 -14.47 0.08 -6.76
N HIS A 190 -13.69 -0.20 -7.79
CA HIS A 190 -14.19 -0.62 -9.10
C HIS A 190 -15.14 -1.83 -9.02
N GLU A 191 -14.79 -2.84 -8.20
CA GLU A 191 -15.64 -4.00 -7.93
C GLU A 191 -16.98 -3.61 -7.30
N THR A 192 -16.97 -2.72 -6.30
CA THR A 192 -18.17 -2.20 -5.66
C THR A 192 -19.04 -1.46 -6.67
N PHE A 193 -18.41 -0.65 -7.54
CA PHE A 193 -19.15 0.02 -8.61
C PHE A 193 -19.82 -0.95 -9.57
N HIS A 194 -19.13 -2.01 -10.02
CA HIS A 194 -19.72 -3.00 -10.90
C HIS A 194 -20.93 -3.70 -10.26
N ARG A 195 -20.83 -4.04 -8.98
CA ARG A 195 -21.93 -4.65 -8.23
C ARG A 195 -23.12 -3.70 -8.06
N LEU A 196 -22.85 -2.42 -7.77
CA LEU A 196 -23.90 -1.43 -7.53
C LEU A 196 -24.47 -0.80 -8.80
N ARG A 197 -23.79 -0.87 -9.92
CA ARG A 197 -24.18 -0.23 -11.19
C ARG A 197 -25.65 -0.46 -11.58
N PRO A 198 -26.21 -1.67 -11.45
CA PRO A 198 -27.62 -1.90 -11.76
C PRO A 198 -28.58 -1.11 -10.86
N LEU A 199 -28.15 -0.80 -9.63
CA LEU A 199 -28.97 -0.10 -8.62
C LEU A 199 -28.85 1.42 -8.71
N LEU A 200 -27.78 1.94 -9.33
CA LEU A 200 -27.49 3.38 -9.36
C LEU A 200 -28.21 4.12 -10.50
N GLY A 201 -28.88 3.40 -11.41
CA GLY A 201 -29.59 4.00 -12.52
C GLY A 201 -28.72 4.46 -13.69
N GLY A 202 -29.35 4.73 -14.84
CA GLY A 202 -28.66 5.01 -16.11
C GLY A 202 -27.91 6.34 -16.18
N ASN A 203 -28.18 7.29 -15.30
CA ASN A 203 -27.56 8.62 -15.30
C ASN A 203 -26.25 8.68 -14.49
N THR A 204 -25.69 7.52 -14.11
CA THR A 204 -24.42 7.44 -13.36
C THR A 204 -23.26 7.27 -14.33
N THR A 205 -22.31 8.20 -14.29
CA THR A 205 -21.13 8.21 -15.17
C THR A 205 -19.86 8.11 -14.32
N VAL A 206 -18.86 7.38 -14.84
CA VAL A 206 -17.52 7.36 -14.25
C VAL A 206 -16.77 8.55 -14.80
N ILE A 207 -16.33 9.46 -13.93
CA ILE A 207 -15.58 10.67 -14.29
C ILE A 207 -14.11 10.59 -13.95
N GLY A 208 -13.72 9.69 -13.03
CA GLY A 208 -12.32 9.48 -12.65
C GLY A 208 -12.02 8.02 -12.31
N ARG A 209 -10.78 7.61 -12.57
CA ARG A 209 -10.28 6.28 -12.17
C ARG A 209 -8.85 6.43 -11.65
N HIS A 210 -8.57 5.87 -10.50
CA HIS A 210 -7.21 5.85 -9.96
C HIS A 210 -6.97 4.60 -9.09
N GLY A 211 -6.05 3.75 -9.55
CA GLY A 211 -5.83 2.42 -8.97
C GLY A 211 -7.10 1.59 -8.98
N VAL A 212 -7.47 1.08 -7.82
CA VAL A 212 -8.67 0.25 -7.62
C VAL A 212 -9.94 1.08 -7.41
N ASN A 213 -9.81 2.40 -7.31
CA ASN A 213 -10.92 3.30 -7.02
C ASN A 213 -11.44 4.00 -8.27
N VAL A 214 -12.73 4.27 -8.26
CA VAL A 214 -13.43 5.06 -9.27
C VAL A 214 -14.17 6.21 -8.62
N LEU A 215 -14.24 7.34 -9.32
CA LEU A 215 -15.12 8.45 -8.99
C LEU A 215 -16.29 8.42 -9.96
N VAL A 216 -17.49 8.35 -9.43
CA VAL A 216 -18.73 8.34 -10.19
C VAL A 216 -19.53 9.60 -9.90
N GLN A 217 -20.25 10.05 -10.91
CA GLN A 217 -21.08 11.25 -10.85
C GLN A 217 -22.52 10.93 -11.27
N LYS A 218 -23.44 11.55 -10.56
CA LYS A 218 -24.82 11.74 -10.97
C LYS A 218 -25.06 13.25 -11.12
N PRO A 219 -25.44 13.72 -12.32
CA PRO A 219 -25.67 15.13 -12.59
C PRO A 219 -26.87 15.72 -11.84
#